data_c3b4412402de0ddd4fe9e699e3ac35c1
#
_entry.id   c3b4412402de0ddd4fe9e699e3ac35c1
#
_cell.length_a   1.000
_cell.length_b   1.000
_cell.length_c   1.000
_cell.angle_alpha   90.00
_cell.angle_beta   90.00
_cell.angle_gamma   90.00
#
_symmetry.space_group_name_H-M   'P 1'
#
loop_
_entity.id
_entity.type
_entity.pdbx_description
1 polymer ?
#
loop_
_entity_poly.entity_id
_entity_poly.type
_entity_poly.pdbx_seq_one_letter_code
_entity_poly.pdbx_strand_id
1 'polypeptide(L)'
;AVPVPLAYQIFRMGYYGLLVPHTAVAKSASGSQWANGWTYLGDFNQPYQTWIMALVAVAAGICCAWGAKTQWRSRTGAIIGLVLGCAVIHFLYVMRVGGDFMHGRMLLLPLFTALLPLGVIALRPMRTQAVLAGVLFAGGMGWAASAVIGGHPYSLPDDPKDFNIVDERIFWQLATY
;
A
#
# COMPACT_ATOMS: atom_id res chain seq x y z
N ALA A 1 -0.76 -9.35 25.88
CA ALA A 1 -1.57 -9.37 24.64
C ALA A 1 -1.43 -10.65 23.80
N VAL A 2 -0.57 -11.62 24.17
CA VAL A 2 -0.32 -12.88 23.42
C VAL A 2 -1.36 -13.98 23.65
N PRO A 3 -1.99 -14.15 24.84
CA PRO A 3 -2.82 -15.32 25.13
C PRO A 3 -4.04 -15.48 24.20
N VAL A 4 -4.72 -14.39 23.88
CA VAL A 4 -5.96 -14.45 23.07
C VAL A 4 -5.67 -14.86 21.61
N PRO A 5 -4.69 -14.27 20.89
CA PRO A 5 -4.32 -14.74 19.55
C PRO A 5 -3.85 -16.19 19.54
N LEU A 6 -3.12 -16.63 20.57
CA LEU A 6 -2.64 -18.00 20.68
C LEU A 6 -3.80 -18.99 20.89
N ALA A 7 -4.73 -18.70 21.80
CA ALA A 7 -5.92 -19.50 22.05
C ALA A 7 -6.79 -19.61 20.78
N TYR A 8 -6.99 -18.49 20.06
CA TYR A 8 -7.70 -18.48 18.78
C TYR A 8 -6.99 -19.34 17.73
N GLN A 9 -5.66 -19.26 17.65
CA GLN A 9 -4.90 -20.07 16.70
C GLN A 9 -5.03 -21.57 17.01
N ILE A 10 -4.94 -21.96 18.27
CA ILE A 10 -5.11 -23.36 18.72
C ILE A 10 -6.52 -23.86 18.38
N PHE A 11 -7.55 -23.06 18.73
CA PHE A 11 -8.95 -23.38 18.39
C PHE A 11 -9.12 -23.56 16.87
N ARG A 12 -8.59 -22.64 16.07
CA ARG A 12 -8.69 -22.68 14.62
C ARG A 12 -8.00 -23.92 14.02
N MET A 13 -6.82 -24.27 14.53
CA MET A 13 -6.10 -25.47 14.10
C MET A 13 -6.89 -26.74 14.42
N GLY A 14 -7.50 -26.81 15.59
CA GLY A 14 -8.34 -27.95 15.97
C GLY A 14 -9.63 -28.02 15.15
N TYR A 15 -10.24 -26.88 14.86
CA TYR A 15 -11.51 -26.83 14.13
C TYR A 15 -11.37 -27.09 12.63
N TYR A 16 -10.36 -26.48 11.98
CA TYR A 16 -10.17 -26.58 10.52
C TYR A 16 -9.12 -27.61 10.09
N GLY A 17 -8.39 -28.21 11.05
CA GLY A 17 -7.31 -29.16 10.72
C GLY A 17 -6.12 -28.56 9.96
N LEU A 18 -5.98 -27.24 9.93
CA LEU A 18 -4.97 -26.53 9.14
C LEU A 18 -4.18 -25.54 9.99
N LEU A 19 -2.86 -25.55 9.82
CA LEU A 19 -1.94 -24.60 10.46
C LEU A 19 -2.17 -23.16 9.98
N VAL A 20 -2.51 -23.01 8.71
CA VAL A 20 -2.74 -21.75 8.03
C VAL A 20 -4.19 -21.64 7.53
N PRO A 21 -4.71 -20.43 7.28
CA PRO A 21 -6.05 -20.27 6.71
C PRO A 21 -6.20 -21.01 5.38
N HIS A 22 -7.36 -21.58 5.13
CA HIS A 22 -7.68 -22.28 3.88
C HIS A 22 -7.45 -21.40 2.64
N THR A 23 -7.71 -20.11 2.77
CA THR A 23 -7.44 -19.10 1.73
C THR A 23 -5.95 -18.99 1.38
N ALA A 24 -5.04 -19.17 2.35
CA ALA A 24 -3.61 -19.18 2.09
C ALA A 24 -3.17 -20.44 1.34
N VAL A 25 -3.80 -21.57 1.64
CA VAL A 25 -3.56 -22.84 0.92
C VAL A 25 -4.12 -22.76 -0.50
N ALA A 26 -5.37 -22.28 -0.66
CA ALA A 26 -6.02 -22.12 -1.95
C ALA A 26 -5.28 -21.17 -2.89
N LYS A 27 -4.64 -20.12 -2.34
CA LYS A 27 -3.85 -19.15 -3.12
C LYS A 27 -2.40 -19.62 -3.35
N SER A 28 -2.03 -20.83 -2.96
CA SER A 28 -0.64 -21.32 -3.07
C SER A 28 0.42 -20.37 -2.52
N ALA A 29 0.08 -19.68 -1.41
CA ALA A 29 0.90 -18.62 -0.81
C ALA A 29 2.28 -19.09 -0.31
N SER A 30 2.56 -20.38 -0.37
CA SER A 30 3.87 -20.98 -0.08
C SER A 30 4.90 -20.75 -1.17
N GLY A 31 4.48 -20.57 -2.43
CA GLY A 31 5.34 -20.28 -3.56
C GLY A 31 5.73 -18.81 -3.69
N SER A 32 6.78 -18.51 -4.45
CA SER A 32 7.14 -17.16 -4.84
C SER A 32 6.61 -16.86 -6.24
N GLN A 33 5.83 -15.79 -6.36
CA GLN A 33 5.16 -15.39 -7.61
C GLN A 33 5.54 -13.94 -7.97
N TRP A 34 6.83 -13.66 -8.02
CA TRP A 34 7.34 -12.30 -8.27
C TRP A 34 6.85 -11.70 -9.59
N ALA A 35 6.72 -12.50 -10.65
CA ALA A 35 6.22 -12.03 -11.95
C ALA A 35 4.80 -11.46 -11.81
N ASN A 36 3.89 -12.20 -11.16
CA ASN A 36 2.53 -11.75 -10.88
C ASN A 36 2.53 -10.51 -9.96
N GLY A 37 3.45 -10.46 -8.99
CA GLY A 37 3.62 -9.27 -8.13
C GLY A 37 3.96 -8.02 -8.93
N TRP A 38 4.85 -8.10 -9.91
CA TRP A 38 5.17 -6.97 -10.79
C TRP A 38 3.99 -6.58 -11.67
N THR A 39 3.23 -7.53 -12.20
CA THR A 39 1.98 -7.27 -12.93
C THR A 39 0.98 -6.55 -12.05
N TYR A 40 0.80 -7.02 -10.81
CA TYR A 40 -0.09 -6.41 -9.82
C TYR A 40 0.32 -4.98 -9.43
N LEU A 41 1.63 -4.73 -9.29
CA LEU A 41 2.15 -3.39 -9.04
C LEU A 41 1.92 -2.46 -10.24
N GLY A 42 2.12 -2.96 -11.46
CA GLY A 42 1.86 -2.21 -12.69
C GLY A 42 0.39 -1.82 -12.80
N ASP A 43 -0.50 -2.77 -12.57
CA ASP A 43 -1.95 -2.59 -12.55
C ASP A 43 -2.39 -1.54 -11.49
N PHE A 44 -1.87 -1.64 -10.27
CA PHE A 44 -2.13 -0.66 -9.22
C PHE A 44 -1.63 0.75 -9.56
N ASN A 45 -0.49 0.84 -10.25
CA ASN A 45 0.15 2.12 -10.55
C ASN A 45 -0.50 2.84 -11.75
N GLN A 46 -0.92 2.09 -12.76
CA GLN A 46 -1.32 2.63 -14.05
C GLN A 46 -2.49 3.62 -13.98
N PRO A 47 -3.63 3.32 -13.30
CA PRO A 47 -4.78 4.23 -13.28
C PRO A 47 -4.54 5.48 -12.42
N TYR A 48 -3.76 5.36 -11.36
CA TYR A 48 -3.59 6.44 -10.36
C TYR A 48 -2.24 7.13 -10.43
N GLN A 49 -1.30 6.62 -11.20
CA GLN A 49 0.09 7.09 -11.23
C GLN A 49 0.68 7.22 -9.81
N THR A 50 0.49 6.20 -8.99
CA THR A 50 0.85 6.18 -7.56
C THR A 50 2.34 6.41 -7.32
N TRP A 51 3.19 6.16 -8.33
CA TRP A 51 4.62 6.48 -8.29
C TRP A 51 4.88 7.98 -8.08
N ILE A 52 3.99 8.87 -8.54
CA ILE A 52 4.10 10.32 -8.30
C ILE A 52 3.99 10.59 -6.80
N MET A 53 3.01 9.97 -6.13
CA MET A 53 2.84 10.12 -4.69
C MET A 53 4.02 9.53 -3.91
N ALA A 54 4.56 8.41 -4.37
CA ALA A 54 5.75 7.82 -3.78
C ALA A 54 6.97 8.76 -3.90
N LEU A 55 7.19 9.37 -5.07
CA LEU A 55 8.26 10.37 -5.26
C LEU A 55 8.06 11.60 -4.38
N VAL A 56 6.83 12.12 -4.31
CA VAL A 56 6.49 13.27 -3.44
C VAL A 56 6.77 12.92 -1.97
N ALA A 57 6.38 11.73 -1.52
CA ALA A 57 6.64 11.25 -0.18
C ALA A 57 8.14 11.15 0.13
N VAL A 58 8.92 10.59 -0.79
CA VAL A 58 10.38 10.49 -0.66
C VAL A 58 11.02 11.88 -0.64
N ALA A 59 10.63 12.78 -1.54
CA ALA A 59 11.14 14.15 -1.57
C ALA A 59 10.82 14.90 -0.28
N ALA A 60 9.60 14.81 0.21
CA ALA A 60 9.20 15.38 1.49
C ALA A 60 10.01 14.79 2.65
N GLY A 61 10.20 13.48 2.69
CA GLY A 61 11.02 12.80 3.69
C GLY A 61 12.47 13.26 3.68
N ILE A 62 13.10 13.40 2.51
CA ILE A 62 14.46 13.91 2.35
C ILE A 62 14.56 15.37 2.84
N CYS A 63 13.63 16.24 2.41
CA CYS A 63 13.61 17.64 2.84
C CYS A 63 13.47 17.77 4.36
N CYS A 64 12.63 16.94 4.98
CA CYS A 64 12.49 16.92 6.43
C CYS A 64 13.73 16.36 7.14
N ALA A 65 14.37 15.34 6.57
CA ALA A 65 15.59 14.77 7.10
C ALA A 65 16.76 15.75 7.09
N TRP A 66 16.92 16.54 6.03
CA TRP A 66 17.96 17.56 5.95
C TRP A 66 17.81 18.67 7.00
N GLY A 67 16.57 19.05 7.32
CA GLY A 67 16.30 20.03 8.39
C GLY A 67 16.48 19.50 9.81
N ALA A 68 16.52 18.18 10.00
CA ALA A 68 16.41 17.54 11.32
C ALA A 68 17.60 16.63 11.67
N LYS A 69 18.85 17.06 11.37
CA LYS A 69 20.09 16.27 11.60
C LYS A 69 20.21 15.63 13.00
N THR A 70 19.49 16.14 13.99
CA THR A 70 19.52 15.65 15.38
C THR A 70 18.37 14.69 15.73
N GLN A 71 17.29 14.64 14.96
CA GLN A 71 16.08 13.89 15.34
C GLN A 71 16.13 12.39 14.98
N TRP A 72 16.98 11.97 14.06
CA TRP A 72 17.05 10.55 13.64
C TRP A 72 17.56 9.60 14.73
N ARG A 73 18.27 10.11 15.73
CA ARG A 73 18.71 9.36 16.91
C ARG A 73 17.69 9.39 18.06
N SER A 74 16.57 10.08 17.88
CA SER A 74 15.50 10.16 18.87
C SER A 74 14.54 8.96 18.77
N ARG A 75 13.70 8.79 19.80
CA ARG A 75 12.59 7.81 19.79
C ARG A 75 11.69 7.97 18.56
N THR A 76 11.45 9.20 18.12
CA THR A 76 10.66 9.52 16.93
C THR A 76 11.29 8.95 15.67
N GLY A 77 12.60 9.10 15.48
CA GLY A 77 13.30 8.51 14.34
C GLY A 77 13.22 6.98 14.33
N ALA A 78 13.35 6.35 15.50
CA ALA A 78 13.18 4.89 15.61
C ALA A 78 11.75 4.42 15.26
N ILE A 79 10.73 5.16 15.71
CA ILE A 79 9.32 4.86 15.37
C ILE A 79 9.07 5.02 13.85
N ILE A 80 9.54 6.11 13.25
CA ILE A 80 9.44 6.34 11.80
C ILE A 80 10.14 5.20 11.05
N GLY A 81 11.37 4.85 11.45
CA GLY A 81 12.11 3.75 10.85
C GLY A 81 11.39 2.41 10.95
N LEU A 82 10.76 2.12 12.10
CA LEU A 82 9.96 0.92 12.30
C LEU A 82 8.74 0.90 11.38
N VAL A 83 7.99 2.00 11.30
CA VAL A 83 6.79 2.12 10.45
C VAL A 83 7.17 1.93 8.98
N LEU A 84 8.22 2.59 8.51
CA LEU A 84 8.71 2.44 7.13
C LEU A 84 9.24 1.03 6.87
N GLY A 85 9.95 0.43 7.83
CA GLY A 85 10.38 -0.96 7.75
C GLY A 85 9.22 -1.94 7.61
N CYS A 86 8.16 -1.76 8.38
CA CYS A 86 6.92 -2.55 8.27
C CYS A 86 6.27 -2.37 6.89
N ALA A 87 6.21 -1.14 6.36
CA ALA A 87 5.67 -0.87 5.03
C ALA A 87 6.47 -1.61 3.94
N VAL A 88 7.80 -1.56 4.00
CA VAL A 88 8.68 -2.25 3.04
C VAL A 88 8.52 -3.77 3.14
N ILE A 89 8.52 -4.33 4.35
CA ILE A 89 8.34 -5.78 4.55
C ILE A 89 6.98 -6.22 4.00
N HIS A 90 5.92 -5.46 4.25
CA HIS A 90 4.59 -5.77 3.75
C HIS A 90 4.54 -5.66 2.22
N PHE A 91 5.12 -4.62 1.63
CA PHE A 91 5.23 -4.47 0.19
C PHE A 91 5.94 -5.68 -0.46
N LEU A 92 7.11 -6.06 0.07
CA LEU A 92 7.86 -7.22 -0.42
C LEU A 92 7.09 -8.52 -0.26
N TYR A 93 6.31 -8.67 0.82
CA TYR A 93 5.43 -9.81 1.00
C TYR A 93 4.36 -9.86 -0.09
N VAL A 94 3.68 -8.75 -0.39
CA VAL A 94 2.68 -8.67 -1.47
C VAL A 94 3.30 -9.02 -2.82
N MET A 95 4.48 -8.47 -3.11
CA MET A 95 5.21 -8.77 -4.35
C MET A 95 5.56 -10.26 -4.47
N ARG A 96 6.04 -10.87 -3.36
CA ARG A 96 6.40 -12.30 -3.32
C ARG A 96 5.21 -13.23 -3.53
N VAL A 97 4.06 -12.88 -2.94
CA VAL A 97 2.82 -13.69 -3.04
C VAL A 97 2.13 -13.52 -4.40
N GLY A 98 2.49 -12.48 -5.16
CA GLY A 98 1.93 -12.23 -6.48
C GLY A 98 0.69 -11.34 -6.48
N GLY A 99 0.42 -10.62 -5.39
CA GLY A 99 -0.74 -9.75 -5.28
C GLY A 99 -2.04 -10.51 -4.96
N ASP A 100 -3.15 -9.97 -5.44
CA ASP A 100 -4.50 -10.53 -5.30
C ASP A 100 -5.27 -10.34 -6.61
N PHE A 101 -6.39 -11.06 -6.78
CA PHE A 101 -7.29 -10.86 -7.92
C PHE A 101 -8.03 -9.51 -7.86
N MET A 102 -8.09 -8.87 -6.69
CA MET A 102 -8.70 -7.56 -6.52
C MET A 102 -7.68 -6.45 -6.77
N HIS A 103 -8.06 -5.49 -7.63
CA HIS A 103 -7.25 -4.31 -7.93
C HIS A 103 -6.83 -3.55 -6.66
N GLY A 104 -5.53 -3.33 -6.53
CA GLY A 104 -4.93 -2.45 -5.52
C GLY A 104 -5.07 -2.82 -4.05
N ARG A 105 -5.97 -3.74 -3.69
CA ARG A 105 -6.35 -4.03 -2.31
C ARG A 105 -5.19 -4.30 -1.37
N MET A 106 -4.23 -5.12 -1.79
CA MET A 106 -3.10 -5.48 -0.93
C MET A 106 -2.01 -4.40 -0.89
N LEU A 107 -1.91 -3.54 -1.91
CA LEU A 107 -0.90 -2.48 -1.98
C LEU A 107 -1.31 -1.19 -1.27
N LEU A 108 -2.61 -0.98 -1.04
CA LEU A 108 -3.11 0.19 -0.31
C LEU A 108 -2.54 0.27 1.11
N LEU A 109 -2.44 -0.85 1.82
CA LEU A 109 -1.98 -0.86 3.20
C LEU A 109 -0.49 -0.50 3.34
N PRO A 110 0.45 -1.10 2.59
CA PRO A 110 1.84 -0.67 2.65
C PRO A 110 2.04 0.76 2.13
N LEU A 111 1.30 1.22 1.12
CA LEU A 111 1.34 2.60 0.68
C LEU A 111 0.87 3.56 1.79
N PHE A 112 -0.28 3.30 2.40
CA PHE A 112 -0.79 4.09 3.51
C PHE A 112 0.20 4.13 4.68
N THR A 113 0.75 2.97 5.05
CA THR A 113 1.73 2.86 6.12
C THR A 113 3.00 3.67 5.81
N ALA A 114 3.46 3.67 4.56
CA ALA A 114 4.61 4.46 4.13
C ALA A 114 4.35 5.98 4.19
N LEU A 115 3.10 6.41 4.00
CA LEU A 115 2.71 7.81 4.05
C LEU A 115 2.44 8.33 5.47
N LEU A 116 2.15 7.45 6.44
CA LEU A 116 1.86 7.84 7.82
C LEU A 116 2.91 8.79 8.44
N PRO A 117 4.22 8.59 8.27
CA PRO A 117 5.21 9.49 8.85
C PRO A 117 5.10 10.94 8.37
N LEU A 118 4.57 11.17 7.16
CA LEU A 118 4.38 12.52 6.63
C LEU A 118 3.36 13.33 7.44
N GLY A 119 2.33 12.66 7.99
CA GLY A 119 1.32 13.31 8.83
C GLY A 119 1.82 13.71 10.22
N VAL A 120 2.97 13.19 10.66
CA VAL A 120 3.54 13.43 11.99
C VAL A 120 4.72 14.41 11.95
N ILE A 121 5.18 14.81 10.76
CA ILE A 121 6.30 15.73 10.62
C ILE A 121 5.90 17.11 11.12
N ALA A 122 6.50 17.54 12.23
CA ALA A 122 6.36 18.88 12.73
C ALA A 122 7.07 19.87 11.78
N LEU A 123 6.30 20.63 11.04
CA LEU A 123 6.82 21.71 10.22
C LEU A 123 7.35 22.83 11.15
N ARG A 124 8.62 23.16 11.04
CA ARG A 124 9.13 24.34 11.70
C ARG A 124 8.52 25.58 11.02
N PRO A 125 8.28 26.68 11.75
CA PRO A 125 7.69 27.89 11.19
C PRO A 125 8.69 28.66 10.32
N MET A 126 9.26 27.99 9.33
CA MET A 126 10.10 28.60 8.31
C MET A 126 9.27 28.80 7.05
N ARG A 127 9.35 29.98 6.47
CA ARG A 127 8.59 30.35 5.24
C ARG A 127 8.77 29.33 4.12
N THR A 128 9.98 28.83 3.94
CA THR A 128 10.31 27.80 2.93
C THR A 128 9.57 26.47 3.19
N GLN A 129 9.47 26.05 4.44
CA GLN A 129 8.77 24.80 4.78
C GLN A 129 7.25 24.95 4.64
N ALA A 130 6.70 26.11 4.97
CA ALA A 130 5.27 26.39 4.76
C ALA A 130 4.92 26.41 3.26
N VAL A 131 5.76 27.02 2.42
CA VAL A 131 5.57 27.00 0.96
C VAL A 131 5.66 25.58 0.41
N LEU A 132 6.69 24.81 0.83
CA LEU A 132 6.83 23.42 0.41
C LEU A 132 5.61 22.56 0.81
N ALA A 133 5.15 22.70 2.05
CA ALA A 133 3.95 22.00 2.52
C ALA A 133 2.71 22.39 1.71
N GLY A 134 2.54 23.68 1.39
CA GLY A 134 1.47 24.17 0.53
C GLY A 134 1.52 23.59 -0.87
N VAL A 135 2.70 23.53 -1.48
CA VAL A 135 2.90 22.93 -2.82
C VAL A 135 2.61 21.43 -2.80
N LEU A 136 3.10 20.71 -1.78
CA LEU A 136 2.84 19.28 -1.63
C LEU A 136 1.35 18.99 -1.41
N PHE A 137 0.69 19.80 -0.60
CA PHE A 137 -0.76 19.69 -0.36
C PHE A 137 -1.55 19.98 -1.65
N ALA A 138 -1.26 21.09 -2.35
CA ALA A 138 -1.93 21.43 -3.59
C ALA A 138 -1.68 20.37 -4.68
N GLY A 139 -0.45 19.86 -4.79
CA GLY A 139 -0.09 18.78 -5.70
C GLY A 139 -0.84 17.49 -5.39
N GLY A 140 -0.91 17.11 -4.11
CA GLY A 140 -1.67 15.93 -3.66
C GLY A 140 -3.18 16.06 -3.92
N MET A 141 -3.75 17.24 -3.67
CA MET A 141 -5.16 17.51 -3.98
C MET A 141 -5.43 17.49 -5.49
N GLY A 142 -4.53 18.08 -6.29
CA GLY A 142 -4.64 18.03 -7.74
C GLY A 142 -4.56 16.61 -8.30
N TRP A 143 -3.63 15.81 -7.78
CA TRP A 143 -3.52 14.39 -8.10
C TRP A 143 -4.79 13.62 -7.70
N ALA A 144 -5.29 13.80 -6.47
CA ALA A 144 -6.51 13.14 -6.00
C ALA A 144 -7.73 13.54 -6.86
N ALA A 145 -7.87 14.82 -7.19
CA ALA A 145 -8.92 15.31 -8.07
C ALA A 145 -8.82 14.67 -9.47
N SER A 146 -7.62 14.59 -10.05
CA SER A 146 -7.40 13.97 -11.36
C SER A 146 -7.73 12.48 -11.34
N ALA A 147 -7.39 11.77 -10.26
CA ALA A 147 -7.69 10.35 -10.10
C ALA A 147 -9.21 10.08 -9.95
N VAL A 148 -9.95 11.00 -9.31
CA VAL A 148 -11.40 10.87 -9.12
C VAL A 148 -12.17 11.27 -10.39
N ILE A 149 -11.75 12.38 -11.05
CA ILE A 149 -12.45 12.94 -12.21
C ILE A 149 -12.09 12.19 -13.50
N GLY A 150 -10.85 11.72 -13.62
CA GLY A 150 -10.33 11.08 -14.83
C GLY A 150 -11.01 9.77 -15.21
N GLY A 151 -11.85 9.22 -14.34
CA GLY A 151 -12.48 7.91 -14.53
C GLY A 151 -11.45 6.78 -14.60
N HIS A 152 -11.85 5.56 -14.36
CA HIS A 152 -10.95 4.43 -14.53
C HIS A 152 -11.24 3.75 -15.86
N PRO A 153 -10.32 3.81 -16.83
CA PRO A 153 -10.42 3.01 -18.04
C PRO A 153 -10.07 1.55 -17.68
N TYR A 154 -10.91 0.90 -16.89
CA TYR A 154 -10.79 -0.51 -16.65
C TYR A 154 -11.59 -1.23 -17.73
N SER A 155 -10.89 -1.84 -18.67
CA SER A 155 -11.47 -2.81 -19.59
C SER A 155 -11.44 -4.18 -18.93
N LEU A 156 -12.54 -4.93 -19.04
CA LEU A 156 -12.53 -6.35 -18.71
C LEU A 156 -11.48 -7.04 -19.61
N PRO A 157 -10.64 -7.92 -19.05
CA PRO A 157 -9.66 -8.65 -19.85
C PRO A 157 -10.37 -9.50 -20.90
N ASP A 158 -9.83 -9.49 -22.13
CA ASP A 158 -10.40 -10.23 -23.26
C ASP A 158 -10.19 -11.76 -23.12
N ASP A 159 -9.24 -12.23 -22.30
CA ASP A 159 -8.98 -13.66 -22.08
C ASP A 159 -9.06 -14.02 -20.57
N PRO A 160 -10.00 -14.92 -20.18
CA PRO A 160 -10.13 -15.38 -18.79
C PRO A 160 -9.00 -16.29 -18.32
N LYS A 161 -8.00 -16.60 -19.14
CA LYS A 161 -6.84 -17.43 -18.76
C LYS A 161 -5.66 -16.63 -18.23
N ASP A 162 -5.63 -15.33 -18.46
CA ASP A 162 -4.61 -14.46 -17.90
C ASP A 162 -4.88 -14.23 -16.41
N PHE A 163 -3.81 -13.98 -15.64
CA PHE A 163 -3.93 -13.56 -14.24
C PHE A 163 -4.71 -12.25 -14.19
N ASN A 164 -6.03 -12.37 -14.00
CA ASN A 164 -6.95 -11.26 -14.11
C ASN A 164 -7.10 -10.57 -12.77
N ILE A 165 -6.57 -9.36 -12.71
CA ILE A 165 -6.85 -8.41 -11.64
C ILE A 165 -8.17 -7.75 -12.00
N VAL A 166 -9.18 -7.89 -11.15
CA VAL A 166 -10.56 -7.43 -11.40
C VAL A 166 -10.87 -6.21 -10.53
N ASP A 167 -11.39 -5.17 -11.15
CA ASP A 167 -12.09 -4.11 -10.42
C ASP A 167 -13.52 -4.59 -10.09
N GLU A 168 -13.74 -4.96 -8.84
CA GLU A 168 -15.05 -5.45 -8.38
C GLU A 168 -16.19 -4.45 -8.63
N ARG A 169 -15.89 -3.15 -8.67
CA ARG A 169 -16.90 -2.13 -8.95
C ARG A 169 -17.51 -2.33 -10.34
N ILE A 170 -16.69 -2.62 -11.34
CA ILE A 170 -17.16 -2.87 -12.71
C ILE A 170 -17.96 -4.17 -12.76
N PHE A 171 -17.47 -5.21 -12.09
CA PHE A 171 -18.20 -6.48 -11.98
C PHE A 171 -19.62 -6.27 -11.44
N TRP A 172 -19.74 -5.54 -10.32
CA TRP A 172 -21.05 -5.29 -9.72
C TRP A 172 -21.92 -4.35 -10.55
N GLN A 173 -21.35 -3.34 -11.21
CA GLN A 173 -22.10 -2.51 -12.15
C GLN A 173 -22.73 -3.32 -13.28
N LEU A 174 -21.97 -4.25 -13.87
CA LEU A 174 -22.47 -5.11 -14.94
C LEU A 174 -23.46 -6.19 -14.44
N ALA A 175 -23.34 -6.62 -13.19
CA ALA A 175 -24.22 -7.62 -12.60
C ALA A 175 -25.57 -7.03 -12.12
N THR A 176 -25.67 -5.71 -11.94
CA THR A 176 -26.86 -5.02 -11.40
C THR A 176 -27.62 -4.20 -12.44
N TYR A 177 -27.15 -4.11 -13.67
CA TYR A 177 -27.81 -3.52 -14.83
C TYR A 177 -28.01 -4.57 -15.91
#